data_8a34ccf132cc843de057ddd628cf54a9
#
_entry.id   8a34ccf132cc843de057ddd628cf54a9
#
_cell.length_a   1.000
_cell.length_b   1.000
_cell.length_c   1.000
_cell.angle_alpha   90.00
_cell.angle_beta   90.00
_cell.angle_gamma   90.00
#
_symmetry.space_group_name_H-M   'P 1'
#
loop_
_entity.id
_entity.type
_entity.pdbx_description
1 polymer ?
#
loop_
_entity_poly.entity_id
_entity_poly.type
_entity_poly.pdbx_seq_one_letter_code
_entity_poly.pdbx_strand_id
1 'polypeptide(L)'
;MLLSDKKIEKLGSELLSPFRVDCVQAIGYDLRTASFYSAAGEDLKEITLEPMESTFVQCEEQMSLPANISASVTLRNSRIRQGLLLTAPIYYPGHKTPVYFRITNVSADRITLREGDGIATILFEDLGEPVAHPYEGAFQNESKYRGMSTYSRVYQSAMSKVKGKLDELKSIEKGIYANVLAILAIFVAAFSIVNVNVSLAKESTDIC
;
A
#
# COMPACT_ATOMS: atom_id res chain seq x y z
N MET A 1 -1.29 -9.12 31.33
CA MET A 1 -0.24 -8.12 31.68
C MET A 1 0.78 -8.08 30.57
N LEU A 2 1.18 -6.89 30.08
CA LEU A 2 2.23 -6.78 29.05
C LEU A 2 3.54 -7.43 29.52
N LEU A 3 4.21 -8.13 28.59
CA LEU A 3 5.50 -8.72 28.85
C LEU A 3 6.59 -7.64 28.85
N SER A 4 7.49 -7.70 29.85
CA SER A 4 8.70 -6.89 29.84
C SER A 4 9.78 -7.50 28.95
N ASP A 5 10.79 -6.71 28.63
CA ASP A 5 11.99 -7.11 27.91
C ASP A 5 12.56 -8.46 28.36
N LYS A 6 12.78 -8.62 29.70
CA LYS A 6 13.28 -9.86 30.30
C LYS A 6 12.40 -11.08 30.05
N LYS A 7 11.08 -10.91 30.07
CA LYS A 7 10.14 -11.99 29.75
C LYS A 7 10.12 -12.29 28.25
N ILE A 8 10.21 -11.26 27.39
CA ILE A 8 10.30 -11.41 25.93
C ILE A 8 11.59 -12.14 25.55
N GLU A 9 12.73 -11.77 26.12
CA GLU A 9 14.00 -12.48 25.89
C GLU A 9 13.92 -13.94 26.29
N LYS A 10 13.32 -14.23 27.46
CA LYS A 10 13.16 -15.61 27.96
C LYS A 10 12.27 -16.48 27.06
N LEU A 11 11.19 -15.93 26.53
CA LEU A 11 10.19 -16.66 25.73
C LEU A 11 10.42 -16.47 24.24
N GLY A 12 11.35 -15.62 23.83
CA GLY A 12 11.44 -15.07 22.50
C GLY A 12 11.40 -16.09 21.36
N SER A 13 12.21 -17.15 21.45
CA SER A 13 12.24 -18.21 20.41
C SER A 13 10.99 -19.10 20.40
N GLU A 14 10.20 -19.12 21.48
CA GLU A 14 8.89 -19.80 21.53
C GLU A 14 7.80 -18.95 20.90
N LEU A 15 7.92 -17.60 21.03
CA LEU A 15 6.92 -16.64 20.51
C LEU A 15 7.14 -16.27 19.06
N LEU A 16 8.40 -16.08 18.65
CA LEU A 16 8.79 -15.58 17.32
C LEU A 16 9.95 -16.38 16.73
N SER A 17 9.89 -16.66 15.44
CA SER A 17 10.97 -17.29 14.69
C SER A 17 11.13 -16.60 13.31
N PRO A 18 12.31 -16.14 12.93
CA PRO A 18 13.55 -16.04 13.74
C PRO A 18 13.45 -14.99 14.83
N PHE A 19 14.01 -15.27 16.00
CA PHE A 19 14.08 -14.33 17.13
C PHE A 19 15.47 -13.66 17.20
N ARG A 20 15.49 -12.36 17.46
CA ARG A 20 16.72 -11.58 17.60
C ARG A 20 16.66 -10.70 18.85
N VAL A 21 17.65 -10.83 19.73
CA VAL A 21 17.72 -10.08 20.99
C VAL A 21 17.84 -8.56 20.73
N ASP A 22 18.53 -8.15 19.68
CA ASP A 22 18.68 -6.75 19.30
C ASP A 22 17.38 -6.04 18.88
N CYS A 23 16.32 -6.80 18.62
CA CYS A 23 14.98 -6.28 18.32
C CYS A 23 14.09 -6.14 19.58
N VAL A 24 14.54 -6.63 20.75
CA VAL A 24 13.75 -6.53 21.98
C VAL A 24 13.73 -5.10 22.49
N GLN A 25 12.54 -4.62 22.85
CA GLN A 25 12.28 -3.31 23.44
C GLN A 25 11.70 -3.50 24.85
N ALA A 26 11.63 -2.44 25.65
CA ALA A 26 11.19 -2.50 27.05
C ALA A 26 9.89 -3.28 27.29
N ILE A 27 8.92 -3.20 26.36
CA ILE A 27 7.61 -3.87 26.45
C ILE A 27 7.18 -4.52 25.14
N GLY A 28 8.08 -4.74 24.19
CA GLY A 28 7.72 -5.26 22.86
C GLY A 28 8.94 -5.74 22.07
N TYR A 29 8.70 -6.11 20.82
CA TYR A 29 9.72 -6.57 19.90
C TYR A 29 9.53 -5.86 18.55
N ASP A 30 10.60 -5.25 18.03
CA ASP A 30 10.59 -4.57 16.73
C ASP A 30 10.61 -5.58 15.61
N LEU A 31 9.53 -5.57 14.82
CA LEU A 31 9.35 -6.46 13.68
C LEU A 31 10.16 -5.98 12.48
N ARG A 32 10.65 -6.94 11.70
CA ARG A 32 11.39 -6.69 10.46
C ARG A 32 10.50 -6.99 9.27
N THR A 33 10.47 -6.07 8.32
CA THR A 33 9.69 -6.23 7.10
C THR A 33 10.36 -7.23 6.16
N ALA A 34 9.63 -8.27 5.75
CA ALA A 34 10.08 -9.23 4.73
C ALA A 34 9.59 -8.84 3.34
N SER A 35 8.33 -8.43 3.23
CA SER A 35 7.74 -8.07 1.94
C SER A 35 6.47 -7.25 2.06
N PHE A 36 6.04 -6.71 0.92
CA PHE A 36 4.80 -5.96 0.74
C PHE A 36 3.94 -6.65 -0.31
N TYR A 37 2.62 -6.57 -0.17
CA TYR A 37 1.69 -7.14 -1.15
C TYR A 37 1.00 -6.05 -1.94
N SER A 38 1.18 -6.05 -3.27
CA SER A 38 0.46 -5.15 -4.16
C SER A 38 -1.06 -5.43 -4.12
N ALA A 39 -1.87 -4.51 -4.67
CA ALA A 39 -3.30 -4.71 -4.83
C ALA A 39 -3.64 -5.95 -5.70
N ALA A 40 -2.70 -6.40 -6.54
CA ALA A 40 -2.80 -7.63 -7.33
C ALA A 40 -2.39 -8.90 -6.56
N GLY A 41 -1.86 -8.75 -5.32
CA GLY A 41 -1.37 -9.86 -4.50
C GLY A 41 0.07 -10.28 -4.82
N GLU A 42 0.82 -9.45 -5.54
CA GLU A 42 2.23 -9.71 -5.85
C GLU A 42 3.11 -9.38 -4.64
N ASP A 43 4.10 -10.21 -4.40
CA ASP A 43 5.11 -10.05 -3.36
C ASP A 43 6.22 -9.08 -3.85
N LEU A 44 6.41 -7.98 -3.13
CA LEU A 44 7.33 -6.91 -3.48
C LEU A 44 8.32 -6.66 -2.35
N LYS A 45 9.60 -6.41 -2.69
CA LYS A 45 10.66 -6.07 -1.73
C LYS A 45 10.77 -4.56 -1.46
N GLU A 46 10.19 -3.75 -2.32
CA GLU A 46 10.07 -2.30 -2.19
C GLU A 46 8.71 -1.86 -2.68
N ILE A 47 8.12 -0.89 -2.02
CA ILE A 47 6.87 -0.26 -2.44
C ILE A 47 6.93 1.24 -2.20
N THR A 48 6.37 2.01 -3.13
CA THR A 48 6.11 3.44 -2.95
C THR A 48 4.61 3.65 -2.83
N LEU A 49 4.17 4.14 -1.70
CA LEU A 49 2.76 4.45 -1.41
C LEU A 49 2.46 5.90 -1.75
N GLU A 50 1.54 6.11 -2.66
CA GLU A 50 0.93 7.42 -2.90
C GLU A 50 0.08 7.84 -1.68
N PRO A 51 -0.28 9.13 -1.53
CA PRO A 51 -1.25 9.55 -0.52
C PRO A 51 -2.53 8.72 -0.55
N MET A 52 -2.98 8.26 0.61
CA MET A 52 -4.13 7.37 0.83
C MET A 52 -4.00 5.95 0.25
N GLU A 53 -2.86 5.59 -0.29
CA GLU A 53 -2.59 4.22 -0.72
C GLU A 53 -2.24 3.31 0.45
N SER A 54 -2.64 2.04 0.34
CA SER A 54 -2.44 1.02 1.38
C SER A 54 -1.79 -0.22 0.80
N THR A 55 -0.99 -0.88 1.64
CA THR A 55 -0.42 -2.20 1.34
C THR A 55 -0.47 -3.10 2.57
N PHE A 56 -0.44 -4.42 2.35
CA PHE A 56 -0.15 -5.37 3.41
C PHE A 56 1.35 -5.59 3.54
N VAL A 57 1.81 -5.70 4.77
CA VAL A 57 3.19 -5.99 5.13
C VAL A 57 3.24 -7.38 5.73
N GLN A 58 4.17 -8.18 5.27
CA GLN A 58 4.59 -9.42 5.92
C GLN A 58 5.91 -9.17 6.65
N CYS A 59 6.00 -9.63 7.89
CA CYS A 59 7.24 -9.60 8.64
C CYS A 59 8.07 -10.87 8.39
N GLU A 60 9.38 -10.79 8.70
CA GLU A 60 10.26 -11.96 8.70
C GLU A 60 9.85 -12.95 9.80
N GLU A 61 9.31 -12.42 10.90
CA GLU A 61 8.94 -13.21 12.06
C GLU A 61 7.66 -14.00 11.82
N GLN A 62 7.76 -15.30 12.06
CA GLN A 62 6.64 -16.18 12.22
C GLN A 62 6.31 -16.28 13.70
N MET A 63 5.08 -16.00 14.07
CA MET A 63 4.59 -16.01 15.43
C MET A 63 4.00 -17.38 15.78
N SER A 64 4.21 -17.81 17.04
CA SER A 64 3.56 -18.99 17.62
C SER A 64 3.15 -18.65 19.06
N LEU A 65 1.90 -18.32 19.28
CA LEU A 65 1.41 -17.92 20.61
C LEU A 65 0.98 -19.14 21.43
N PRO A 66 1.44 -19.26 22.68
CA PRO A 66 0.88 -20.23 23.62
C PRO A 66 -0.55 -19.85 24.03
N ALA A 67 -1.26 -20.79 24.66
CA ALA A 67 -2.68 -20.63 24.99
C ALA A 67 -3.00 -19.52 26.02
N ASN A 68 -1.99 -18.94 26.65
CA ASN A 68 -2.14 -17.86 27.65
C ASN A 68 -1.55 -16.52 27.21
N ILE A 69 -1.08 -16.39 25.96
CA ILE A 69 -0.50 -15.15 25.45
C ILE A 69 -1.25 -14.69 24.21
N SER A 70 -1.68 -13.44 24.24
CA SER A 70 -2.16 -12.70 23.04
C SER A 70 -1.09 -11.72 22.58
N ALA A 71 -1.23 -11.26 21.32
CA ALA A 71 -0.32 -10.24 20.79
C ALA A 71 -1.06 -9.18 19.98
N SER A 72 -0.51 -7.97 19.98
CA SER A 72 -0.98 -6.86 19.16
C SER A 72 0.19 -6.16 18.48
N VAL A 73 -0.03 -5.64 17.29
CA VAL A 73 0.98 -4.90 16.52
C VAL A 73 0.67 -3.43 16.53
N THR A 74 1.66 -2.62 16.82
CA THR A 74 1.58 -1.16 16.83
C THR A 74 2.65 -0.54 15.95
N LEU A 75 2.38 0.64 15.43
CA LEU A 75 3.32 1.37 14.59
C LEU A 75 4.44 1.99 15.43
N ARG A 76 5.67 1.97 14.92
CA ARG A 76 6.78 2.71 15.56
C ARG A 76 6.53 4.22 15.46
N ASN A 77 6.90 4.96 16.52
CA ASN A 77 6.68 6.41 16.59
C ASN A 77 7.27 7.19 15.39
N SER A 78 8.44 6.77 14.89
CA SER A 78 9.04 7.37 13.70
C SER A 78 8.14 7.25 12.45
N ARG A 79 7.47 6.13 12.31
CA ARG A 79 6.58 5.85 11.17
C ARG A 79 5.24 6.56 11.30
N ILE A 80 4.73 6.73 12.54
CA ILE A 80 3.56 7.61 12.80
C ILE A 80 3.88 9.04 12.36
N ARG A 81 5.05 9.56 12.73
CA ARG A 81 5.49 10.91 12.37
C ARG A 81 5.76 11.09 10.87
N GLN A 82 6.08 10.01 10.17
CA GLN A 82 6.21 10.00 8.72
C GLN A 82 4.86 10.06 8.00
N GLY A 83 3.75 9.84 8.71
CA GLY A 83 2.40 9.83 8.15
C GLY A 83 1.90 8.44 7.75
N LEU A 84 2.40 7.39 8.38
CA LEU A 84 1.83 6.05 8.21
C LEU A 84 0.76 5.80 9.28
N LEU A 85 -0.29 5.09 8.88
CA LEU A 85 -1.32 4.51 9.73
C LEU A 85 -1.26 3.00 9.62
N LEU A 86 -1.31 2.31 10.77
CA LEU A 86 -1.31 0.85 10.83
C LEU A 86 -2.69 0.33 11.21
N THR A 87 -3.11 -0.75 10.55
CA THR A 87 -4.25 -1.57 10.93
C THR A 87 -3.79 -3.02 11.02
N ALA A 88 -3.90 -3.61 12.20
CA ALA A 88 -3.54 -5.00 12.46
C ALA A 88 -4.65 -5.73 13.22
N PRO A 89 -4.76 -7.06 13.09
CA PRO A 89 -5.62 -7.84 13.97
C PRO A 89 -5.02 -7.94 15.37
N ILE A 90 -5.84 -8.29 16.33
CA ILE A 90 -5.36 -8.88 17.57
C ILE A 90 -5.05 -10.36 17.27
N TYR A 91 -3.86 -10.80 17.64
CA TYR A 91 -3.48 -12.20 17.55
C TYR A 91 -3.87 -12.93 18.82
N TYR A 92 -4.79 -13.87 18.65
CA TYR A 92 -5.34 -14.63 19.79
C TYR A 92 -4.37 -15.72 20.26
N PRO A 93 -4.47 -16.16 21.53
CA PRO A 93 -3.74 -17.32 22.03
C PRO A 93 -3.89 -18.55 21.14
N GLY A 94 -2.82 -19.30 20.94
CA GLY A 94 -2.77 -20.46 20.05
C GLY A 94 -2.54 -20.16 18.57
N HIS A 95 -2.52 -18.90 18.16
CA HIS A 95 -2.34 -18.52 16.75
C HIS A 95 -0.88 -18.74 16.30
N LYS A 96 -0.71 -19.42 15.14
CA LYS A 96 0.57 -19.59 14.45
C LYS A 96 0.45 -19.05 13.04
N THR A 97 1.24 -18.02 12.73
CA THR A 97 1.20 -17.35 11.42
C THR A 97 2.41 -16.42 11.27
N PRO A 98 2.88 -16.10 10.06
CA PRO A 98 3.70 -14.92 9.85
C PRO A 98 2.97 -13.67 10.36
N VAL A 99 3.70 -12.70 10.87
CA VAL A 99 3.07 -11.47 11.33
C VAL A 99 2.70 -10.61 10.12
N TYR A 100 1.40 -10.28 9.99
CA TYR A 100 0.86 -9.43 8.93
C TYR A 100 0.17 -8.20 9.50
N PHE A 101 0.29 -7.09 8.83
CA PHE A 101 -0.50 -5.90 9.11
C PHE A 101 -0.67 -5.07 7.84
N ARG A 102 -1.65 -4.18 7.84
CA ARG A 102 -1.84 -3.19 6.77
C ARG A 102 -1.26 -1.85 7.19
N ILE A 103 -0.61 -1.16 6.27
CA ILE A 103 -0.23 0.24 6.41
C ILE A 103 -0.90 1.07 5.33
N THR A 104 -1.20 2.32 5.68
CA THR A 104 -1.77 3.33 4.78
C THR A 104 -0.94 4.60 4.90
N ASN A 105 -0.57 5.18 3.78
CA ASN A 105 0.04 6.51 3.75
C ASN A 105 -1.05 7.57 3.91
N VAL A 106 -1.12 8.23 5.07
CA VAL A 106 -2.06 9.34 5.34
C VAL A 106 -1.39 10.71 5.25
N SER A 107 -0.14 10.77 4.77
CA SER A 107 0.54 12.03 4.48
C SER A 107 0.18 12.57 3.09
N ALA A 108 0.63 13.79 2.81
CA ALA A 108 0.49 14.41 1.48
C ALA A 108 1.59 13.97 0.49
N ASP A 109 2.66 13.33 0.98
CA ASP A 109 3.84 12.97 0.21
C ASP A 109 3.90 11.47 -0.06
N ARG A 110 4.67 11.09 -1.06
CA ARG A 110 5.00 9.69 -1.33
C ARG A 110 5.90 9.12 -0.26
N ILE A 111 5.64 7.89 0.17
CA ILE A 111 6.47 7.18 1.12
C ILE A 111 6.97 5.89 0.49
N THR A 112 8.29 5.76 0.36
CA THR A 112 8.93 4.52 -0.10
C THR A 112 9.39 3.69 1.10
N LEU A 113 9.05 2.40 1.08
CA LEU A 113 9.39 1.42 2.09
C LEU A 113 10.09 0.23 1.45
N ARG A 114 11.01 -0.40 2.18
CA ARG A 114 11.87 -1.49 1.70
C ARG A 114 11.88 -2.67 2.65
N GLU A 115 12.25 -3.82 2.12
CA GLU A 115 12.61 -4.99 2.92
C GLU A 115 13.63 -4.60 4.02
N GLY A 116 13.47 -5.15 5.20
CA GLY A 116 14.29 -4.84 6.38
C GLY A 116 13.89 -3.57 7.14
N ASP A 117 13.00 -2.73 6.59
CA ASP A 117 12.52 -1.55 7.30
C ASP A 117 11.82 -1.92 8.62
N GLY A 118 12.21 -1.27 9.71
CA GLY A 118 11.49 -1.35 10.98
C GLY A 118 10.24 -0.47 10.93
N ILE A 119 9.09 -1.08 10.75
CA ILE A 119 7.81 -0.37 10.63
C ILE A 119 7.01 -0.44 11.92
N ALA A 120 6.93 -1.61 12.53
CA ALA A 120 6.04 -1.90 13.63
C ALA A 120 6.74 -2.64 14.78
N THR A 121 6.12 -2.59 15.94
CA THR A 121 6.51 -3.31 17.15
C THR A 121 5.35 -4.23 17.55
N ILE A 122 5.64 -5.49 17.87
CA ILE A 122 4.66 -6.41 18.44
C ILE A 122 4.75 -6.39 19.96
N LEU A 123 3.58 -6.31 20.60
CA LEU A 123 3.41 -6.35 22.04
C LEU A 123 2.78 -7.69 22.42
N PHE A 124 3.23 -8.29 23.51
CA PHE A 124 2.70 -9.55 24.03
C PHE A 124 2.02 -9.32 25.37
N GLU A 125 0.85 -9.91 25.54
CA GLU A 125 0.09 -9.83 26.78
C GLU A 125 -0.17 -11.21 27.36
N ASP A 126 0.34 -11.44 28.58
CA ASP A 126 0.07 -12.64 29.37
C ASP A 126 -1.28 -12.49 30.07
N LEU A 127 -2.19 -13.40 29.77
CA LEU A 127 -3.54 -13.46 30.33
C LEU A 127 -3.60 -14.06 31.73
N GLY A 128 -2.48 -14.64 32.21
CA GLY A 128 -2.38 -15.26 33.52
C GLY A 128 -2.85 -16.72 33.54
N GLU A 129 -3.75 -17.13 32.67
CA GLU A 129 -4.25 -18.49 32.53
C GLU A 129 -4.46 -18.84 31.05
N PRO A 130 -4.39 -20.12 30.66
CA PRO A 130 -4.72 -20.55 29.32
C PRO A 130 -6.19 -20.35 28.98
N VAL A 131 -6.47 -19.89 27.77
CA VAL A 131 -7.87 -19.78 27.27
C VAL A 131 -8.46 -21.16 27.00
N ALA A 132 -9.77 -21.30 27.23
CA ALA A 132 -10.48 -22.56 26.94
C ALA A 132 -10.57 -22.88 25.46
N HIS A 133 -10.56 -21.85 24.59
CA HIS A 133 -10.69 -21.98 23.13
C HIS A 133 -9.56 -21.23 22.42
N PRO A 134 -8.37 -21.87 22.25
CA PRO A 134 -7.29 -21.29 21.44
C PRO A 134 -7.73 -21.05 20.01
N TYR A 135 -7.03 -20.19 19.27
CA TYR A 135 -7.36 -19.86 17.90
C TYR A 135 -7.26 -21.06 16.95
N GLU A 136 -8.37 -21.35 16.27
CA GLU A 136 -8.50 -22.40 15.22
C GLU A 136 -9.10 -21.84 13.92
N GLY A 137 -8.97 -20.55 13.68
CA GLY A 137 -9.57 -19.86 12.54
C GLY A 137 -8.88 -20.15 11.19
N ALA A 138 -9.42 -19.58 10.13
CA ALA A 138 -8.99 -19.81 8.74
C ALA A 138 -7.52 -19.38 8.46
N PHE A 139 -6.91 -18.53 9.30
CA PHE A 139 -5.53 -18.05 9.16
C PHE A 139 -4.55 -18.80 10.06
N GLN A 140 -4.96 -19.92 10.65
CA GLN A 140 -4.07 -20.77 11.42
C GLN A 140 -3.07 -21.49 10.48
N ASN A 141 -1.79 -21.47 10.86
CA ASN A 141 -0.68 -22.04 10.09
C ASN A 141 -0.59 -21.49 8.66
N GLU A 142 -0.85 -20.20 8.48
CA GLU A 142 -0.72 -19.56 7.19
C GLU A 142 0.74 -19.61 6.71
N SER A 143 0.97 -20.17 5.54
CA SER A 143 2.31 -20.30 4.94
C SER A 143 2.54 -19.26 3.83
N LYS A 144 1.45 -18.69 3.31
CA LYS A 144 1.47 -17.64 2.26
C LYS A 144 0.33 -16.68 2.53
N TYR A 145 0.55 -15.42 2.24
CA TYR A 145 -0.48 -14.40 2.32
C TYR A 145 -1.75 -14.80 1.55
N ARG A 146 -2.87 -14.82 2.24
CA ARG A 146 -4.19 -15.11 1.67
C ARG A 146 -4.99 -13.82 1.62
N GLY A 147 -4.97 -13.17 0.46
CA GLY A 147 -5.90 -12.08 0.20
C GLY A 147 -7.35 -12.56 0.28
N MET A 148 -8.26 -11.71 0.75
CA MET A 148 -9.70 -12.00 0.75
C MET A 148 -10.24 -11.87 -0.68
N SER A 149 -10.34 -12.95 -1.42
CA SER A 149 -10.72 -12.97 -2.84
C SER A 149 -12.06 -12.31 -3.14
N THR A 150 -13.03 -12.40 -2.21
CA THR A 150 -14.33 -11.73 -2.32
C THR A 150 -14.23 -10.22 -2.09
N TYR A 151 -13.42 -9.79 -1.14
CA TYR A 151 -13.15 -8.38 -0.89
C TYR A 151 -12.36 -7.76 -2.06
N SER A 152 -11.38 -8.49 -2.59
CA SER A 152 -10.62 -8.14 -3.78
C SER A 152 -11.52 -7.96 -5.01
N ARG A 153 -12.54 -8.82 -5.23
CA ARG A 153 -13.47 -8.71 -6.36
C ARG A 153 -14.32 -7.44 -6.32
N VAL A 154 -14.84 -7.07 -5.14
CA VAL A 154 -15.64 -5.85 -4.98
C VAL A 154 -14.76 -4.62 -5.20
N TYR A 155 -13.56 -4.61 -4.64
CA TYR A 155 -12.59 -3.53 -4.81
C TYR A 155 -12.07 -3.44 -6.24
N GLN A 156 -11.73 -4.56 -6.88
CA GLN A 156 -11.33 -4.62 -8.29
C GLN A 156 -12.44 -4.15 -9.22
N SER A 157 -13.70 -4.50 -8.93
CA SER A 157 -14.86 -4.01 -9.69
C SER A 157 -15.02 -2.49 -9.57
N ALA A 158 -14.83 -1.93 -8.37
CA ALA A 158 -14.87 -0.48 -8.15
C ALA A 158 -13.69 0.22 -8.85
N MET A 159 -12.48 -0.31 -8.72
CA MET A 159 -11.29 0.24 -9.35
C MET A 159 -11.31 0.13 -10.87
N SER A 160 -11.84 -0.95 -11.44
CA SER A 160 -12.00 -1.07 -12.89
C SER A 160 -12.98 -0.04 -13.46
N LYS A 161 -14.06 0.28 -12.73
CA LYS A 161 -14.98 1.35 -13.10
C LYS A 161 -14.31 2.73 -13.06
N VAL A 162 -13.51 3.01 -12.03
CA VAL A 162 -12.75 4.27 -11.93
C VAL A 162 -11.71 4.35 -13.04
N LYS A 163 -10.97 3.28 -13.31
CA LYS A 163 -9.99 3.22 -14.39
C LYS A 163 -10.65 3.39 -15.76
N GLY A 164 -11.79 2.74 -15.99
CA GLY A 164 -12.56 2.93 -17.23
C GLY A 164 -12.98 4.37 -17.45
N LYS A 165 -13.48 5.06 -16.40
CA LYS A 165 -13.81 6.49 -16.49
C LYS A 165 -12.60 7.37 -16.74
N LEU A 166 -11.44 7.05 -16.15
CA LEU A 166 -10.21 7.77 -16.37
C LEU A 166 -9.72 7.63 -17.82
N ASP A 167 -9.82 6.43 -18.38
CA ASP A 167 -9.46 6.16 -19.78
C ASP A 167 -10.42 6.87 -20.76
N GLU A 168 -11.70 6.92 -20.41
CA GLU A 168 -12.72 7.69 -21.15
C GLU A 168 -12.38 9.20 -21.14
N LEU A 169 -12.05 9.77 -19.99
CA LEU A 169 -11.63 11.16 -19.86
C LEU A 169 -10.37 11.47 -20.69
N LYS A 170 -9.37 10.59 -20.67
CA LYS A 170 -8.17 10.74 -21.50
C LYS A 170 -8.49 10.67 -22.99
N SER A 171 -9.47 9.85 -23.39
CA SER A 171 -9.94 9.79 -24.79
C SER A 171 -10.64 11.07 -25.21
N ILE A 172 -11.50 11.62 -24.35
CA ILE A 172 -12.17 12.91 -24.58
C ILE A 172 -11.14 14.04 -24.70
N GLU A 173 -10.16 14.08 -23.81
CA GLU A 173 -9.07 15.06 -23.84
C GLU A 173 -8.32 15.02 -25.18
N LYS A 174 -7.91 13.83 -25.64
CA LYS A 174 -7.27 13.65 -26.96
C LYS A 174 -8.18 14.10 -28.11
N GLY A 175 -9.48 13.81 -28.02
CA GLY A 175 -10.47 14.25 -29.02
C GLY A 175 -10.59 15.77 -29.06
N ILE A 176 -10.58 16.45 -27.90
CA ILE A 176 -10.60 17.92 -27.84
C ILE A 176 -9.35 18.51 -28.51
N TYR A 177 -8.15 17.99 -28.19
CA TYR A 177 -6.91 18.45 -28.82
C TYR A 177 -6.94 18.25 -30.36
N ALA A 178 -7.40 17.11 -30.85
CA ALA A 178 -7.52 16.84 -32.27
C ALA A 178 -8.49 17.82 -32.96
N ASN A 179 -9.63 18.12 -32.36
CA ASN A 179 -10.59 19.07 -32.86
C ASN A 179 -10.05 20.51 -32.88
N VAL A 180 -9.34 20.93 -31.82
CA VAL A 180 -8.69 22.24 -31.74
C VAL A 180 -7.64 22.39 -32.85
N LEU A 181 -6.80 21.37 -33.04
CA LEU A 181 -5.80 21.36 -34.14
C LEU A 181 -6.46 21.42 -35.53
N ALA A 182 -7.57 20.70 -35.75
CA ALA A 182 -8.30 20.73 -36.97
C ALA A 182 -8.90 22.14 -37.29
N ILE A 183 -9.47 22.77 -36.25
CA ILE A 183 -9.99 24.14 -36.36
C ILE A 183 -8.87 25.13 -36.69
N LEU A 184 -7.72 25.03 -36.00
CA LEU A 184 -6.56 25.88 -36.28
C LEU A 184 -6.05 25.69 -37.73
N ALA A 185 -6.00 24.43 -38.20
CA ALA A 185 -5.60 24.15 -39.58
C ALA A 185 -6.55 24.82 -40.61
N ILE A 186 -7.87 24.80 -40.35
CA ILE A 186 -8.86 25.48 -41.19
C ILE A 186 -8.63 27.00 -41.20
N PHE A 187 -8.37 27.60 -40.02
CA PHE A 187 -8.07 29.03 -39.95
C PHE A 187 -6.81 29.39 -40.72
N VAL A 188 -5.71 28.61 -40.54
CA VAL A 188 -4.46 28.83 -41.28
C VAL A 188 -4.68 28.74 -42.79
N ALA A 189 -5.44 27.75 -43.25
CA ALA A 189 -5.79 27.59 -44.65
C ALA A 189 -6.59 28.79 -45.18
N ALA A 190 -7.61 29.24 -44.45
CA ALA A 190 -8.41 30.40 -44.80
C ALA A 190 -7.57 31.69 -44.92
N PHE A 191 -6.68 31.94 -43.91
CA PHE A 191 -5.77 33.08 -43.95
C PHE A 191 -4.78 33.00 -45.13
N SER A 192 -4.30 31.81 -45.47
CA SER A 192 -3.41 31.61 -46.61
C SER A 192 -4.11 31.98 -47.94
N ILE A 193 -5.37 31.55 -48.11
CA ILE A 193 -6.16 31.89 -49.31
C ILE A 193 -6.40 33.41 -49.41
N VAL A 194 -6.72 34.08 -48.29
CA VAL A 194 -6.93 35.52 -48.26
C VAL A 194 -5.63 36.24 -48.64
N ASN A 195 -4.49 35.84 -48.09
CA ASN A 195 -3.20 36.45 -48.39
C ASN A 195 -2.79 36.27 -49.85
N VAL A 196 -3.04 35.11 -50.47
CA VAL A 196 -2.79 34.86 -51.88
C VAL A 196 -3.67 35.78 -52.77
N ASN A 197 -4.95 35.91 -52.43
CA ASN A 197 -5.86 36.78 -53.18
C ASN A 197 -5.47 38.26 -53.06
N VAL A 198 -5.02 38.73 -51.89
CA VAL A 198 -4.54 40.10 -51.69
C VAL A 198 -3.26 40.36 -52.48
N SER A 199 -2.35 39.38 -52.56
CA SER A 199 -1.12 39.48 -53.36
C SER A 199 -1.41 39.56 -54.83
N LEU A 200 -2.30 38.73 -55.36
CA LEU A 200 -2.75 38.77 -56.77
C LEU A 200 -3.46 40.08 -57.13
N ALA A 201 -4.27 40.63 -56.21
CA ALA A 201 -4.95 41.91 -56.45
C ALA A 201 -3.96 43.09 -56.47
N LYS A 202 -2.87 43.04 -55.69
CA LYS A 202 -1.80 44.05 -55.76
C LYS A 202 -1.01 43.99 -57.07
N GLU A 203 -0.63 42.80 -57.55
CA GLU A 203 0.05 42.63 -58.84
C GLU A 203 -0.79 43.13 -60.00
N SER A 204 -2.12 42.95 -59.94
CA SER A 204 -3.03 43.45 -61.04
C SER A 204 -3.19 44.99 -61.03
N THR A 205 -2.91 45.68 -59.90
CA THR A 205 -2.98 47.16 -59.81
C THR A 205 -1.66 47.85 -60.21
N ASP A 206 -0.56 47.13 -60.22
CA ASP A 206 0.74 47.69 -60.65
C ASP A 206 1.05 47.55 -62.12
N ILE A 207 0.12 46.99 -62.95
CA ILE A 207 0.24 46.80 -64.38
C ILE A 207 -0.65 47.80 -65.20
N CYS A 208 -1.27 48.84 -64.60
CA CYS A 208 -2.01 49.88 -65.26
C CYS A 208 -1.29 51.22 -65.24
#